data_42c33fd807715542d0298bf5dff700bd
#
_entry.id   42c33fd807715542d0298bf5dff700bd
#
_cell.length_a   1.000
_cell.length_b   1.000
_cell.length_c   1.000
_cell.angle_alpha   90.00
_cell.angle_beta   90.00
_cell.angle_gamma   90.00
#
_symmetry.space_group_name_H-M   'P 1'
#
loop_
_entity.id
_entity.type
_entity.pdbx_description
1 polymer ?
#
loop_
_entity_poly.entity_id
_entity_poly.type
_entity_poly.pdbx_seq_one_letter_code
_entity_poly.pdbx_strand_id
1 'polypeptide(L)'
;VEAGYQIIQNHTIETDEIGKAQMLLLDGTAFSVGPNSSVVLDRFIYNPETAEGSLEVTARGLLRIVGGKVTKKQPALIRTNSATVGIRGGIGIVQTDGSQVNATFLYGEEMTVTPNCVDLDTFGDQCGSDFITTITEPGFSVTVESADSEPSEPEPVTEESLEAVQDELEASEEEPAEEESSSDESSSDESSSDDSSSDESSSEESSDESSSEESSSEESSDDSSIDDSSSDESSSDESSSDDSVASD
;
A
#
# COMPACT_ATOMS: atom_id res chain seq x y z
N VAL A 1 -11.06 -9.50 15.57
CA VAL A 1 -10.04 -8.49 15.93
C VAL A 1 -10.79 -7.22 16.30
N GLU A 2 -10.45 -6.60 17.40
CA GLU A 2 -11.09 -5.36 17.86
C GLU A 2 -10.44 -4.14 17.20
N ALA A 3 -11.19 -3.05 17.06
CA ALA A 3 -10.66 -1.79 16.57
C ALA A 3 -9.51 -1.28 17.46
N GLY A 4 -8.45 -0.76 16.84
CA GLY A 4 -7.25 -0.32 17.56
C GLY A 4 -6.16 -1.40 17.74
N TYR A 5 -6.37 -2.61 17.22
CA TYR A 5 -5.33 -3.63 17.19
C TYR A 5 -4.14 -3.18 16.35
N GLN A 6 -2.93 -3.26 16.90
CA GLN A 6 -1.71 -2.88 16.21
C GLN A 6 -1.23 -4.00 15.29
N ILE A 7 -1.09 -3.68 14.02
CA ILE A 7 -0.56 -4.60 13.01
C ILE A 7 0.93 -4.32 12.85
N ILE A 8 1.72 -5.37 12.86
CA ILE A 8 3.16 -5.34 12.59
C ILE A 8 3.49 -6.19 11.37
N GLN A 9 4.68 -6.02 10.84
CA GLN A 9 5.18 -6.79 9.71
C GLN A 9 5.06 -8.31 9.96
N ASN A 10 4.71 -9.05 8.93
CA ASN A 10 4.39 -10.48 8.91
C ASN A 10 3.10 -10.88 9.66
N HIS A 11 2.27 -9.93 10.08
CA HIS A 11 0.93 -10.26 10.53
C HIS A 11 0.02 -10.57 9.34
N THR A 12 -0.78 -11.61 9.51
CA THR A 12 -1.85 -11.98 8.57
C THR A 12 -3.19 -11.49 9.12
N ILE A 13 -3.99 -10.90 8.26
CA ILE A 13 -5.36 -10.52 8.51
C ILE A 13 -6.22 -11.39 7.61
N GLU A 14 -7.14 -12.11 8.20
CA GLU A 14 -8.10 -12.96 7.50
C GLU A 14 -9.51 -12.53 7.84
N THR A 15 -10.38 -12.50 6.85
CA THR A 15 -11.80 -12.20 6.96
C THR A 15 -12.62 -13.43 6.56
N ASP A 16 -13.74 -13.64 7.25
CA ASP A 16 -14.72 -14.67 6.92
C ASP A 16 -15.70 -14.19 5.83
N GLU A 17 -16.78 -14.96 5.62
CA GLU A 17 -17.77 -14.70 4.56
C GLU A 17 -18.43 -13.30 4.63
N ILE A 18 -18.54 -12.73 5.81
CA ILE A 18 -19.17 -11.43 6.03
C ILE A 18 -18.19 -10.40 6.62
N GLY A 19 -17.02 -10.89 7.03
CA GLY A 19 -16.02 -10.09 7.69
C GLY A 19 -15.38 -9.08 6.76
N LYS A 20 -15.12 -7.89 7.29
CA LYS A 20 -14.41 -6.82 6.61
C LYS A 20 -13.41 -6.23 7.57
N ALA A 21 -12.26 -5.79 7.07
CA ALA A 21 -11.23 -5.17 7.89
C ALA A 21 -10.70 -3.89 7.25
N GLN A 22 -10.39 -2.90 8.06
CA GLN A 22 -9.69 -1.70 7.63
C GLN A 22 -8.38 -1.56 8.39
N MET A 23 -7.32 -1.24 7.68
CA MET A 23 -5.99 -1.01 8.22
C MET A 23 -5.51 0.38 7.83
N LEU A 24 -4.88 1.07 8.75
CA LEU A 24 -4.24 2.35 8.51
C LEU A 24 -2.77 2.26 8.90
N LEU A 25 -1.88 2.51 7.96
CA LEU A 25 -0.44 2.55 8.20
C LEU A 25 0.04 3.94 8.60
N LEU A 26 1.23 4.00 9.19
CA LEU A 26 1.81 5.25 9.71
C LEU A 26 2.09 6.32 8.64
N ASP A 27 2.25 5.92 7.39
CA ASP A 27 2.44 6.83 6.25
C ASP A 27 1.12 7.40 5.69
N GLY A 28 -0.02 6.95 6.24
CA GLY A 28 -1.37 7.27 5.79
C GLY A 28 -1.89 6.35 4.69
N THR A 29 -1.18 5.27 4.35
CA THR A 29 -1.75 4.23 3.47
C THR A 29 -2.87 3.51 4.19
N ALA A 30 -4.00 3.36 3.54
CA ALA A 30 -5.14 2.62 4.06
C ALA A 30 -5.48 1.43 3.17
N PHE A 31 -5.82 0.32 3.82
CA PHE A 31 -6.34 -0.87 3.18
C PHE A 31 -7.74 -1.16 3.65
N SER A 32 -8.62 -1.56 2.72
CA SER A 32 -9.91 -2.17 3.03
C SER A 32 -9.89 -3.59 2.48
N VAL A 33 -10.12 -4.54 3.35
CA VAL A 33 -10.13 -5.98 3.06
C VAL A 33 -11.58 -6.44 3.04
N GLY A 34 -12.01 -6.99 1.91
CA GLY A 34 -13.36 -7.52 1.73
C GLY A 34 -13.56 -8.90 2.37
N PRO A 35 -14.74 -9.50 2.21
CA PRO A 35 -15.04 -10.83 2.72
C PRO A 35 -14.16 -11.92 2.09
N ASN A 36 -14.01 -13.05 2.80
CA ASN A 36 -13.23 -14.22 2.34
C ASN A 36 -11.84 -13.88 1.84
N SER A 37 -11.18 -12.93 2.47
CA SER A 37 -9.92 -12.37 2.03
C SER A 37 -8.81 -12.57 3.06
N SER A 38 -7.57 -12.54 2.59
CA SER A 38 -6.38 -12.64 3.44
C SER A 38 -5.33 -11.65 2.97
N VAL A 39 -4.75 -10.90 3.89
CA VAL A 39 -3.68 -9.95 3.62
C VAL A 39 -2.55 -10.14 4.61
N VAL A 40 -1.33 -10.26 4.10
CA VAL A 40 -0.10 -10.31 4.88
C VAL A 40 0.68 -9.02 4.64
N LEU A 41 1.07 -8.33 5.70
CA LEU A 41 1.97 -7.19 5.61
C LEU A 41 3.42 -7.69 5.56
N ASP A 42 3.96 -7.95 4.36
CA ASP A 42 5.29 -8.52 4.16
C ASP A 42 6.39 -7.53 4.53
N ARG A 43 6.24 -6.28 4.08
CA ARG A 43 7.20 -5.22 4.34
C ARG A 43 6.51 -3.88 4.49
N PHE A 44 6.85 -3.16 5.55
CA PHE A 44 6.52 -1.76 5.71
C PHE A 44 7.69 -1.01 6.33
N ILE A 45 8.32 -0.16 5.53
CA ILE A 45 9.39 0.74 5.95
C ILE A 45 8.92 2.16 5.64
N TYR A 46 9.04 3.04 6.61
CA TYR A 46 8.63 4.42 6.46
C TYR A 46 9.54 5.36 7.24
N ASN A 47 10.11 6.34 6.55
CA ASN A 47 10.83 7.45 7.16
C ASN A 47 9.92 8.68 7.14
N PRO A 48 9.43 9.18 8.29
CA PRO A 48 8.50 10.30 8.34
C PRO A 48 9.11 11.63 7.88
N GLU A 49 10.43 11.80 7.96
CA GLU A 49 11.13 13.03 7.57
C GLU A 49 11.26 13.14 6.06
N THR A 50 11.63 12.05 5.39
CA THR A 50 11.86 12.03 3.93
C THR A 50 10.64 11.50 3.16
N ALA A 51 9.66 10.89 3.83
CA ALA A 51 8.56 10.12 3.24
C ALA A 51 9.04 8.96 2.33
N GLU A 52 10.27 8.51 2.51
CA GLU A 52 10.83 7.35 1.82
C GLU A 52 10.47 6.07 2.56
N GLY A 53 10.38 5.00 1.80
CA GLY A 53 10.07 3.70 2.37
C GLY A 53 9.74 2.66 1.32
N SER A 54 9.21 1.53 1.76
CA SER A 54 8.70 0.47 0.90
C SER A 54 7.48 -0.18 1.54
N LEU A 55 6.54 -0.58 0.71
CA LEU A 55 5.32 -1.26 1.11
C LEU A 55 5.10 -2.46 0.21
N GLU A 56 5.08 -3.64 0.81
CA GLU A 56 4.80 -4.90 0.14
C GLU A 56 3.78 -5.67 0.97
N VAL A 57 2.75 -6.15 0.30
CA VAL A 57 1.70 -7.00 0.89
C VAL A 57 1.43 -8.19 -0.01
N THR A 58 1.14 -9.34 0.59
CA THR A 58 0.59 -10.48 -0.12
C THR A 58 -0.91 -10.52 0.13
N ALA A 59 -1.70 -10.55 -0.94
CA ALA A 59 -3.15 -10.49 -0.87
C ALA A 59 -3.82 -11.65 -1.58
N ARG A 60 -4.97 -12.07 -1.04
CA ARG A 60 -5.88 -13.03 -1.61
C ARG A 60 -7.31 -12.57 -1.30
N GLY A 61 -8.23 -12.72 -2.27
CA GLY A 61 -9.58 -12.19 -2.17
C GLY A 61 -9.66 -10.74 -2.63
N LEU A 62 -10.41 -9.90 -1.94
CA LEU A 62 -10.70 -8.52 -2.31
C LEU A 62 -9.93 -7.54 -1.42
N LEU A 63 -9.12 -6.70 -2.03
CA LEU A 63 -8.33 -5.67 -1.37
C LEU A 63 -8.46 -4.34 -2.10
N ARG A 64 -8.80 -3.27 -1.38
CA ARG A 64 -8.66 -1.89 -1.83
C ARG A 64 -7.51 -1.23 -1.11
N ILE A 65 -6.68 -0.52 -1.85
CA ILE A 65 -5.60 0.31 -1.29
C ILE A 65 -5.84 1.79 -1.61
N VAL A 66 -5.65 2.62 -0.61
CA VAL A 66 -5.53 4.08 -0.77
C VAL A 66 -4.11 4.44 -0.37
N GLY A 67 -3.31 4.83 -1.34
CA GLY A 67 -1.89 5.08 -1.16
C GLY A 67 -1.59 6.30 -0.30
N GLY A 68 -0.65 6.15 0.64
CA GLY A 68 -0.14 7.19 1.52
C GLY A 68 1.10 7.91 0.99
N LYS A 69 1.97 8.34 1.91
CA LYS A 69 3.16 9.12 1.57
C LYS A 69 4.24 8.29 0.86
N VAL A 70 4.43 7.03 1.27
CA VAL A 70 5.41 6.11 0.66
C VAL A 70 5.05 5.86 -0.79
N THR A 71 3.78 5.60 -1.08
CA THR A 71 3.33 5.23 -2.43
C THR A 71 3.47 6.33 -3.47
N LYS A 72 3.58 7.59 -3.05
CA LYS A 72 3.87 8.72 -3.94
C LYS A 72 5.32 8.73 -4.47
N LYS A 73 6.23 8.07 -3.77
CA LYS A 73 7.64 7.99 -4.16
C LYS A 73 8.01 6.66 -4.77
N GLN A 74 7.49 5.57 -4.21
CA GLN A 74 7.72 4.21 -4.67
C GLN A 74 6.40 3.45 -4.69
N PRO A 75 6.13 2.62 -5.70
CA PRO A 75 4.88 1.89 -5.76
C PRO A 75 4.73 0.95 -4.55
N ALA A 76 3.52 0.85 -4.02
CA ALA A 76 3.14 -0.27 -3.18
C ALA A 76 3.04 -1.52 -4.03
N LEU A 77 3.64 -2.62 -3.59
CA LEU A 77 3.60 -3.89 -4.28
C LEU A 77 2.58 -4.82 -3.62
N ILE A 78 1.57 -5.22 -4.36
CA ILE A 78 0.57 -6.20 -3.93
C ILE A 78 0.85 -7.48 -4.69
N ARG A 79 1.34 -8.49 -3.96
CA ARG A 79 1.62 -9.82 -4.50
C ARG A 79 0.38 -10.69 -4.38
N THR A 80 0.02 -11.35 -5.45
CA THR A 80 -1.06 -12.34 -5.47
C THR A 80 -0.51 -13.68 -5.97
N ASN A 81 -1.37 -14.66 -6.17
CA ASN A 81 -0.94 -15.95 -6.71
C ASN A 81 -0.44 -15.86 -8.16
N SER A 82 -1.02 -14.98 -8.96
CA SER A 82 -0.80 -14.96 -10.41
C SER A 82 -0.13 -13.70 -10.92
N ALA A 83 -0.20 -12.60 -10.16
CA ALA A 83 0.38 -11.33 -10.58
C ALA A 83 0.90 -10.52 -9.39
N THR A 84 1.80 -9.61 -9.68
CA THR A 84 2.22 -8.55 -8.78
C THR A 84 1.67 -7.23 -9.33
N VAL A 85 0.89 -6.53 -8.50
CA VAL A 85 0.30 -5.23 -8.83
C VAL A 85 1.07 -4.14 -8.10
N GLY A 86 1.62 -3.19 -8.86
CA GLY A 86 2.28 -2.01 -8.32
C GLY A 86 1.35 -0.81 -8.41
N ILE A 87 1.17 -0.07 -7.31
CA ILE A 87 0.32 1.15 -7.28
C ILE A 87 1.14 2.32 -6.81
N ARG A 88 1.24 3.33 -7.65
CA ARG A 88 1.96 4.55 -7.35
C ARG A 88 1.01 5.72 -7.15
N GLY A 89 0.99 6.23 -5.91
CA GLY A 89 0.28 7.45 -5.53
C GLY A 89 -1.19 7.44 -5.90
N GLY A 90 -1.98 6.46 -5.43
CA GLY A 90 -3.35 6.39 -5.88
C GLY A 90 -4.26 5.45 -5.10
N ILE A 91 -5.36 5.11 -5.74
CA ILE A 91 -6.37 4.20 -5.25
C ILE A 91 -6.53 3.07 -6.26
N GLY A 92 -6.41 1.84 -5.80
CA GLY A 92 -6.64 0.66 -6.61
C GLY A 92 -7.40 -0.41 -5.87
N ILE A 93 -8.01 -1.30 -6.62
CA ILE A 93 -8.67 -2.49 -6.13
C ILE A 93 -8.00 -3.70 -6.78
N VAL A 94 -7.69 -4.70 -5.98
CA VAL A 94 -7.15 -5.98 -6.44
C VAL A 94 -8.10 -7.07 -5.95
N GLN A 95 -8.65 -7.80 -6.87
CA GLN A 95 -9.53 -8.93 -6.60
C GLN A 95 -8.91 -10.20 -7.16
N THR A 96 -8.85 -11.24 -6.35
CA THR A 96 -8.32 -12.55 -6.77
C THR A 96 -9.40 -13.62 -6.60
N ASP A 97 -9.58 -14.43 -7.63
CA ASP A 97 -10.44 -15.60 -7.63
C ASP A 97 -9.63 -16.81 -8.10
N GLY A 98 -9.14 -17.57 -7.13
CA GLY A 98 -8.27 -18.73 -7.42
C GLY A 98 -6.97 -18.31 -8.11
N SER A 99 -6.86 -18.53 -9.42
CA SER A 99 -5.70 -18.15 -10.23
C SER A 99 -5.89 -16.82 -10.96
N GLN A 100 -7.11 -16.34 -11.11
CA GLN A 100 -7.40 -15.08 -11.80
C GLN A 100 -7.18 -13.90 -10.88
N VAL A 101 -6.63 -12.82 -11.42
CA VAL A 101 -6.44 -11.53 -10.75
C VAL A 101 -7.05 -10.44 -11.61
N ASN A 102 -7.89 -9.63 -11.00
CA ASN A 102 -8.40 -8.40 -11.60
C ASN A 102 -7.85 -7.21 -10.82
N ALA A 103 -7.17 -6.29 -11.50
CA ALA A 103 -6.61 -5.08 -10.93
C ALA A 103 -7.29 -3.85 -11.54
N THR A 104 -7.98 -3.08 -10.72
CA THR A 104 -8.71 -1.87 -11.12
C THR A 104 -8.01 -0.63 -10.60
N PHE A 105 -7.71 0.30 -11.50
CA PHE A 105 -7.11 1.59 -11.17
C PHE A 105 -8.17 2.67 -11.08
N LEU A 106 -8.40 3.19 -9.88
CA LEU A 106 -9.44 4.20 -9.64
C LEU A 106 -8.92 5.63 -9.69
N TYR A 107 -7.71 5.86 -9.21
CA TYR A 107 -7.09 7.18 -9.15
C TYR A 107 -5.60 7.05 -8.88
N GLY A 108 -4.78 7.98 -9.37
CA GLY A 108 -3.35 8.05 -9.02
C GLY A 108 -2.44 8.41 -10.19
N GLU A 109 -1.16 8.09 -10.04
CA GLU A 109 -0.17 8.30 -11.09
C GLU A 109 -0.15 7.14 -12.08
N GLU A 110 0.02 5.92 -11.55
CA GLU A 110 0.06 4.71 -12.37
C GLU A 110 -0.25 3.46 -11.55
N MET A 111 -0.74 2.45 -12.23
CA MET A 111 -0.82 1.07 -11.76
C MET A 111 -0.12 0.17 -12.76
N THR A 112 0.74 -0.72 -12.28
CA THR A 112 1.43 -1.73 -13.08
C THR A 112 0.94 -3.12 -12.70
N VAL A 113 0.76 -3.98 -13.68
CA VAL A 113 0.36 -5.38 -13.48
C VAL A 113 1.39 -6.26 -14.19
N THR A 114 2.05 -7.10 -13.41
CA THR A 114 3.11 -8.02 -13.88
C THR A 114 2.73 -9.44 -13.51
N PRO A 115 2.64 -10.39 -14.45
CA PRO A 115 2.39 -11.79 -14.13
C PRO A 115 3.56 -12.40 -13.35
N ASN A 116 3.27 -13.37 -12.47
CA ASN A 116 4.29 -13.94 -11.58
C ASN A 116 5.13 -15.04 -12.24
N CYS A 117 4.85 -15.47 -13.44
CA CYS A 117 5.57 -16.47 -14.23
C CYS A 117 6.24 -17.58 -13.38
N VAL A 118 5.57 -18.71 -13.24
CA VAL A 118 6.03 -19.81 -12.37
C VAL A 118 7.03 -20.71 -13.09
N ASP A 119 6.99 -20.77 -14.41
CA ASP A 119 7.77 -21.73 -15.20
C ASP A 119 8.69 -21.02 -16.22
N LEU A 120 9.88 -20.64 -15.74
CA LEU A 120 10.94 -20.05 -16.57
C LEU A 120 11.50 -21.01 -17.63
N ASP A 121 11.38 -22.32 -17.41
CA ASP A 121 11.90 -23.33 -18.34
C ASP A 121 10.98 -23.55 -19.55
N THR A 122 9.66 -23.33 -19.39
CA THR A 122 8.67 -23.54 -20.46
C THR A 122 8.47 -22.28 -21.31
N PHE A 123 8.56 -21.10 -20.73
CA PHE A 123 8.26 -19.83 -21.38
C PHE A 123 9.51 -19.01 -21.77
N GLY A 124 10.71 -19.44 -21.36
CA GLY A 124 11.97 -18.80 -21.72
C GLY A 124 11.99 -17.31 -21.37
N ASP A 125 12.46 -16.48 -22.31
CA ASP A 125 12.53 -15.01 -22.15
C ASP A 125 11.17 -14.30 -22.18
N GLN A 126 10.05 -15.05 -22.20
CA GLN A 126 8.70 -14.47 -22.26
C GLN A 126 8.15 -14.04 -20.88
N CYS A 127 8.89 -14.32 -19.82
CA CYS A 127 8.56 -13.88 -18.47
C CYS A 127 9.50 -12.76 -18.03
N GLY A 128 9.05 -11.55 -18.06
CA GLY A 128 9.89 -10.43 -17.64
C GLY A 128 9.22 -9.08 -17.87
N SER A 129 10.02 -8.06 -17.94
CA SER A 129 9.58 -6.68 -18.14
C SER A 129 8.73 -6.44 -19.39
N ASP A 130 8.72 -7.40 -20.34
CA ASP A 130 7.98 -7.27 -21.59
C ASP A 130 6.47 -7.53 -21.44
N PHE A 131 6.06 -8.12 -20.31
CA PHE A 131 4.66 -8.40 -19.99
C PHE A 131 4.08 -7.50 -18.91
N ILE A 132 4.66 -6.32 -18.70
CA ILE A 132 4.12 -5.34 -17.75
C ILE A 132 3.05 -4.52 -18.47
N THR A 133 1.81 -4.63 -18.00
CA THR A 133 0.75 -3.71 -18.40
C THR A 133 0.70 -2.55 -17.44
N THR A 134 0.76 -1.33 -17.97
CA THR A 134 0.68 -0.10 -17.19
C THR A 134 -0.61 0.64 -17.48
N ILE A 135 -1.33 1.00 -16.42
CA ILE A 135 -2.57 1.78 -16.47
C ILE A 135 -2.27 3.15 -15.88
N THR A 136 -2.51 4.20 -16.65
CA THR A 136 -2.37 5.61 -16.23
C THR A 136 -3.70 6.35 -16.22
N GLU A 137 -4.73 5.76 -16.81
CA GLU A 137 -6.06 6.34 -16.88
C GLU A 137 -6.96 5.75 -15.78
N PRO A 138 -7.56 6.57 -14.91
CA PRO A 138 -8.52 6.11 -13.92
C PRO A 138 -9.76 5.46 -14.53
N GLY A 139 -10.31 4.46 -13.84
CA GLY A 139 -11.51 3.75 -14.28
C GLY A 139 -11.23 2.60 -15.25
N PHE A 140 -9.98 2.15 -15.36
CA PHE A 140 -9.61 0.98 -16.15
C PHE A 140 -9.21 -0.19 -15.27
N SER A 141 -9.39 -1.39 -15.77
CA SER A 141 -8.97 -2.64 -15.15
C SER A 141 -8.19 -3.52 -16.10
N VAL A 142 -7.33 -4.35 -15.52
CA VAL A 142 -6.53 -5.37 -16.21
C VAL A 142 -6.77 -6.70 -15.53
N THR A 143 -6.95 -7.75 -16.31
CA THR A 143 -7.15 -9.11 -15.82
C THR A 143 -5.95 -9.98 -16.19
N VAL A 144 -5.51 -10.82 -15.25
CA VAL A 144 -4.51 -11.87 -15.44
C VAL A 144 -5.17 -13.21 -15.08
N GLU A 145 -5.30 -14.09 -16.06
CA GLU A 145 -6.01 -15.37 -15.88
C GLU A 145 -5.23 -16.38 -15.02
N SER A 146 -3.91 -16.37 -15.16
CA SER A 146 -3.02 -17.24 -14.40
C SER A 146 -1.62 -16.65 -14.35
N ALA A 147 -0.75 -17.22 -13.51
CA ALA A 147 0.63 -16.75 -13.34
C ALA A 147 1.44 -16.71 -14.64
N ASP A 148 1.11 -17.57 -15.59
CA ASP A 148 1.80 -17.73 -16.88
C ASP A 148 1.03 -17.07 -18.04
N SER A 149 -0.01 -16.29 -17.74
CA SER A 149 -0.82 -15.60 -18.74
C SER A 149 -0.41 -14.14 -18.86
N GLU A 150 -0.37 -13.65 -20.08
CA GLU A 150 -0.21 -12.23 -20.36
C GLU A 150 -1.39 -11.44 -19.76
N PRO A 151 -1.15 -10.28 -19.13
CA PRO A 151 -2.22 -9.40 -18.69
C PRO A 151 -3.07 -8.94 -19.87
N SER A 152 -4.38 -8.80 -19.68
CA SER A 152 -5.26 -8.24 -20.71
C SER A 152 -4.87 -6.79 -21.05
N GLU A 153 -5.36 -6.29 -22.17
CA GLU A 153 -5.37 -4.85 -22.41
C GLU A 153 -6.24 -4.17 -21.36
N PRO A 154 -5.93 -2.91 -20.98
CA PRO A 154 -6.77 -2.15 -20.05
C PRO A 154 -8.18 -1.95 -20.63
N GLU A 155 -9.20 -2.33 -19.86
CA GLU A 155 -10.61 -2.18 -20.22
C GLU A 155 -11.32 -1.21 -19.24
N PRO A 156 -12.24 -0.36 -19.71
CA PRO A 156 -12.98 0.53 -18.84
C PRO A 156 -13.92 -0.26 -17.93
N VAL A 157 -13.89 0.07 -16.65
CA VAL A 157 -14.75 -0.56 -15.64
C VAL A 157 -16.14 0.06 -15.67
N THR A 158 -17.18 -0.76 -15.58
CA THR A 158 -18.56 -0.27 -15.52
C THR A 158 -18.90 0.26 -14.12
N GLU A 159 -19.77 1.26 -14.06
CA GLU A 159 -20.23 1.83 -12.79
C GLU A 159 -20.87 0.76 -11.89
N GLU A 160 -21.66 -0.14 -12.48
CA GLU A 160 -22.31 -1.25 -11.78
C GLU A 160 -21.29 -2.20 -11.11
N SER A 161 -20.19 -2.53 -11.79
CA SER A 161 -19.15 -3.39 -11.21
C SER A 161 -18.36 -2.69 -10.11
N LEU A 162 -18.16 -1.37 -10.20
CA LEU A 162 -17.54 -0.59 -9.15
C LEU A 162 -18.42 -0.49 -7.89
N GLU A 163 -19.70 -0.25 -8.05
CA GLU A 163 -20.66 -0.23 -6.95
C GLU A 163 -20.71 -1.55 -6.21
N ALA A 164 -20.79 -2.68 -6.93
CA ALA A 164 -20.76 -4.02 -6.33
C ALA A 164 -19.52 -4.27 -5.48
N VAL A 165 -18.34 -3.91 -5.98
CA VAL A 165 -17.08 -4.07 -5.25
C VAL A 165 -16.99 -3.11 -4.05
N GLN A 166 -17.52 -1.90 -4.16
CA GLN A 166 -17.55 -0.95 -3.05
C GLN A 166 -18.45 -1.45 -1.91
N ASP A 167 -19.62 -1.97 -2.23
CA ASP A 167 -20.55 -2.56 -1.24
C ASP A 167 -19.89 -3.73 -0.48
N GLU A 168 -19.07 -4.53 -1.16
CA GLU A 168 -18.30 -5.58 -0.51
C GLU A 168 -17.19 -5.06 0.42
N LEU A 169 -16.68 -3.86 0.18
CA LEU A 169 -15.59 -3.26 0.96
C LEU A 169 -16.08 -2.36 2.10
N GLU A 170 -17.28 -1.78 1.97
CA GLU A 170 -17.85 -0.93 3.02
C GLU A 170 -18.33 -1.80 4.18
N ALA A 171 -17.74 -1.58 5.36
CA ALA A 171 -18.27 -2.17 6.59
C ALA A 171 -19.70 -1.65 6.79
N SER A 172 -20.66 -2.54 7.00
CA SER A 172 -21.96 -2.15 7.46
C SER A 172 -21.78 -1.35 8.76
N GLU A 173 -22.07 -0.07 8.74
CA GLU A 173 -22.26 0.66 9.99
C GLU A 173 -23.47 0.00 10.64
N GLU A 174 -23.23 -0.88 11.62
CA GLU A 174 -24.28 -1.24 12.57
C GLU A 174 -24.60 0.06 13.30
N GLU A 175 -25.72 0.69 12.93
CA GLU A 175 -26.31 1.74 13.74
C GLU A 175 -26.40 1.17 15.17
N PRO A 176 -25.82 1.85 16.17
CA PRO A 176 -25.99 1.41 17.54
C PRO A 176 -27.48 1.32 17.79
N ALA A 177 -27.97 0.13 18.14
CA ALA A 177 -29.35 -0.10 18.52
C ALA A 177 -29.72 0.98 19.54
N GLU A 178 -30.60 1.88 19.17
CA GLU A 178 -31.20 2.81 20.10
C GLU A 178 -31.88 1.94 21.14
N GLU A 179 -31.28 1.82 22.32
CA GLU A 179 -31.94 1.30 23.49
C GLU A 179 -33.08 2.27 23.80
N GLU A 180 -34.29 1.88 23.41
CA GLU A 180 -35.51 2.52 23.88
C GLU A 180 -35.53 2.40 25.40
N SER A 181 -35.01 3.42 26.08
CA SER A 181 -35.24 3.60 27.50
C SER A 181 -36.69 4.02 27.66
N SER A 182 -37.53 3.04 27.98
CA SER A 182 -38.85 3.28 28.52
C SER A 182 -38.73 4.08 29.81
N SER A 183 -38.98 5.36 29.73
CA SER A 183 -39.13 6.24 30.87
C SER A 183 -40.48 5.96 31.51
N ASP A 184 -40.46 5.29 32.67
CA ASP A 184 -41.55 5.28 33.63
C ASP A 184 -41.60 6.66 34.28
N GLU A 185 -42.71 7.33 34.06
CA GLU A 185 -43.13 8.53 34.79
C GLU A 185 -43.41 8.16 36.26
N SER A 186 -42.77 8.79 37.20
CA SER A 186 -43.36 9.05 38.49
C SER A 186 -42.95 10.44 39.00
N SER A 187 -43.98 11.22 39.02
CA SER A 187 -44.07 12.53 39.65
C SER A 187 -43.80 12.48 41.15
N SER A 188 -43.15 13.49 41.67
CA SER A 188 -43.63 14.39 42.72
C SER A 188 -42.51 15.14 43.45
N ASP A 189 -42.80 16.40 43.55
CA ASP A 189 -42.72 17.37 44.64
C ASP A 189 -41.41 18.13 44.89
N GLU A 190 -41.69 19.39 44.69
CA GLU A 190 -41.22 20.66 45.28
C GLU A 190 -40.32 20.60 46.53
N SER A 191 -39.25 21.36 46.53
CA SER A 191 -38.98 22.41 47.52
C SER A 191 -37.74 23.22 47.19
N SER A 192 -38.00 24.48 47.13
CA SER A 192 -37.20 25.70 47.24
C SER A 192 -36.07 25.68 48.28
N SER A 193 -35.04 26.39 47.99
CA SER A 193 -34.47 27.60 48.63
C SER A 193 -32.96 27.68 48.44
N ASP A 194 -32.59 28.76 47.82
CA ASP A 194 -31.82 29.92 48.35
C ASP A 194 -30.35 29.69 48.70
N ASP A 195 -29.59 30.50 48.04
CA ASP A 195 -28.75 31.60 48.53
C ASP A 195 -27.23 31.43 48.51
N SER A 196 -26.67 32.39 47.82
CA SER A 196 -25.47 33.18 48.19
C SER A 196 -24.06 32.68 47.82
N SER A 197 -23.56 33.52 46.97
CA SER A 197 -22.39 34.41 47.07
C SER A 197 -20.99 33.81 46.94
N SER A 198 -20.39 34.34 45.89
CA SER A 198 -19.13 35.13 45.87
C SER A 198 -17.90 34.52 46.51
N ASP A 199 -16.82 34.40 45.73
CA ASP A 199 -15.69 35.31 45.85
C ASP A 199 -14.64 35.08 44.76
N GLU A 200 -14.18 36.19 44.27
CA GLU A 200 -13.03 36.42 43.43
C GLU A 200 -11.71 36.14 44.15
N SER A 201 -10.69 35.79 43.36
CA SER A 201 -9.31 36.32 43.40
C SER A 201 -8.47 35.53 42.40
N SER A 202 -8.04 36.09 41.32
CA SER A 202 -6.94 37.00 41.02
C SER A 202 -5.59 36.53 41.52
N SER A 203 -4.69 36.62 40.58
CA SER A 203 -3.26 36.92 40.58
C SER A 203 -2.39 35.78 40.05
N GLU A 204 -1.71 36.04 39.06
CA GLU A 204 -0.51 36.78 38.62
C GLU A 204 0.55 35.81 38.17
N GLU A 205 0.92 36.04 36.92
CA GLU A 205 2.22 36.29 36.36
C GLU A 205 3.46 35.76 37.07
N SER A 206 4.25 35.01 36.35
CA SER A 206 5.68 35.31 36.23
C SER A 206 6.30 34.62 35.05
N SER A 207 6.72 35.46 34.14
CA SER A 207 7.77 35.32 33.17
C SER A 207 9.09 34.91 33.82
N ASP A 208 9.85 34.04 33.13
CA ASP A 208 11.29 34.17 33.12
C ASP A 208 11.88 33.62 31.81
N GLU A 209 12.49 34.54 31.13
CA GLU A 209 13.46 34.34 30.03
C GLU A 209 14.80 33.88 30.61
N SER A 210 15.51 33.05 29.87
CA SER A 210 16.99 33.10 29.71
C SER A 210 17.35 32.11 28.61
N SER A 211 17.67 32.57 27.45
CA SER A 211 18.96 33.06 26.90
C SER A 211 20.07 32.02 26.87
N SER A 212 20.46 31.78 25.59
CA SER A 212 21.79 31.62 25.02
C SER A 212 22.67 30.47 25.48
N GLU A 213 23.17 29.67 24.54
CA GLU A 213 24.54 29.88 24.04
C GLU A 213 24.81 29.06 22.76
N GLU A 214 25.39 29.75 21.84
CA GLU A 214 26.10 29.24 20.67
C GLU A 214 27.37 28.48 21.10
N SER A 215 27.69 27.45 20.40
CA SER A 215 29.10 27.05 20.19
C SER A 215 29.27 26.43 18.82
N SER A 216 29.86 27.23 18.00
CA SER A 216 30.61 26.89 16.79
C SER A 216 31.90 26.16 17.16
N SER A 217 32.28 25.18 16.36
CA SER A 217 33.67 24.84 15.97
C SER A 217 33.60 23.69 14.97
N GLU A 218 33.95 23.98 13.79
CA GLU A 218 35.22 23.96 13.05
C GLU A 218 35.47 22.60 12.38
N GLU A 219 35.52 22.77 11.09
CA GLU A 219 36.34 22.18 10.05
C GLU A 219 37.38 21.12 10.46
N SER A 220 37.40 20.05 9.72
CA SER A 220 38.65 19.51 9.17
C SER A 220 38.38 18.72 7.90
N SER A 221 38.81 19.31 6.84
CA SER A 221 39.20 18.73 5.60
C SER A 221 40.29 17.69 5.81
N ASP A 222 40.18 16.53 5.17
CA ASP A 222 41.34 15.79 4.70
C ASP A 222 41.05 15.15 3.35
N ASP A 223 41.78 15.64 2.45
CA ASP A 223 42.12 15.31 1.09
C ASP A 223 43.00 14.02 1.11
N SER A 224 42.66 13.04 0.31
CA SER A 224 43.58 12.01 -0.16
C SER A 224 43.15 11.51 -1.51
N SER A 225 43.58 12.21 -2.51
CA SER A 225 43.90 11.68 -3.83
C SER A 225 45.00 10.67 -3.74
N ILE A 226 44.94 9.58 -4.48
CA ILE A 226 46.01 8.83 -5.13
C ILE A 226 45.35 7.84 -6.07
N ASP A 227 45.46 8.08 -7.37
CA ASP A 227 46.34 7.55 -8.40
C ASP A 227 46.07 6.11 -8.82
N ASP A 228 45.58 6.01 -10.06
CA ASP A 228 46.29 5.65 -11.30
C ASP A 228 46.90 4.26 -11.38
N SER A 229 46.50 3.52 -12.35
CA SER A 229 47.23 2.61 -13.23
C SER A 229 46.27 1.70 -13.98
N SER A 230 46.02 2.02 -15.22
CA SER A 230 46.69 1.59 -16.49
C SER A 230 46.71 0.10 -16.77
N SER A 231 46.10 -0.15 -17.94
CA SER A 231 46.53 -1.07 -19.03
C SER A 231 46.54 -2.58 -18.76
N ASP A 232 45.84 -3.35 -19.57
CA ASP A 232 46.51 -3.96 -20.73
C ASP A 232 45.49 -4.58 -21.70
N GLU A 233 45.73 -4.25 -22.92
CA GLU A 233 45.18 -4.90 -24.11
C GLU A 233 45.78 -6.30 -24.27
N SER A 234 45.00 -7.25 -24.76
CA SER A 234 45.51 -8.32 -25.59
C SER A 234 44.48 -8.82 -26.55
N SER A 235 44.69 -8.45 -27.76
CA SER A 235 44.22 -8.90 -29.00
C SER A 235 44.61 -10.39 -29.31
N SER A 236 43.95 -10.88 -30.36
CA SER A 236 44.24 -12.01 -31.25
C SER A 236 43.61 -13.34 -30.82
N ASP A 237 43.00 -14.14 -31.66
CA ASP A 237 43.30 -14.42 -33.09
C ASP A 237 42.15 -15.15 -33.73
N GLU A 238 42.05 -14.89 -35.02
CA GLU A 238 41.24 -15.59 -36.02
C GLU A 238 41.60 -17.09 -36.10
N SER A 239 40.62 -17.92 -36.42
CA SER A 239 40.84 -18.96 -37.42
C SER A 239 39.52 -19.46 -38.02
N SER A 240 39.38 -19.10 -39.24
CA SER A 240 38.60 -19.72 -40.27
C SER A 240 38.91 -21.21 -40.45
N SER A 241 37.91 -22.03 -40.66
CA SER A 241 37.99 -23.20 -41.52
C SER A 241 36.66 -23.52 -42.12
N ASP A 242 36.56 -23.19 -43.36
CA ASP A 242 35.82 -23.84 -44.44
C ASP A 242 35.89 -25.37 -44.31
N ASP A 243 34.80 -26.07 -44.49
CA ASP A 243 34.78 -27.23 -45.39
C ASP A 243 33.34 -27.60 -45.78
N SER A 244 33.13 -27.46 -47.04
CA SER A 244 32.06 -27.99 -47.83
C SER A 244 32.18 -29.53 -47.93
N VAL A 245 31.10 -30.29 -47.90
CA VAL A 245 30.88 -31.39 -48.83
C VAL A 245 29.39 -31.72 -48.94
N ALA A 246 28.97 -31.76 -50.18
CA ALA A 246 27.71 -32.18 -50.70
C ALA A 246 27.58 -33.73 -50.79
N SER A 247 26.36 -34.16 -51.10
CA SER A 247 25.92 -35.44 -51.72
C SER A 247 25.45 -36.50 -50.72
N ASP A 248 24.25 -36.97 -50.72
CA ASP A 248 23.42 -37.68 -51.72
C ASP A 248 21.97 -37.71 -51.24
#